data_3bec006b51baffd9dd05465e1ba37c7c
#
_entry.id   3bec006b51baffd9dd05465e1ba37c7c
#
_cell.length_a   1.000
_cell.length_b   1.000
_cell.length_c   1.000
_cell.angle_alpha   90.00
_cell.angle_beta   90.00
_cell.angle_gamma   90.00
#
_symmetry.space_group_name_H-M   'P 1'
#
loop_
_entity.id
_entity.type
_entity.pdbx_description
1 polymer ?
#
loop_
_entity_poly.entity_id
_entity_poly.type
_entity_poly.pdbx_seq_one_letter_code
_entity_poly.pdbx_strand_id
1 'polypeptide(L)'
;MDAKQRRGRKGKQMDREEMGRIDLPQWELLPDIGLYMDQVVTLMDRTFSPALPKGEMTKSMVNNYVKVGLIPRPVGKKYDREHLAMLLMICVLKQALSMESISQILLNLCGGGVQAGYAKFCAITRKIEESARGGHIELFDEQIDAQEMALRSGVMAALCTIHTCRLLANCRA
;
A
#
# COMPACT_ATOMS: atom_id res chain seq x y z
N MET A 1 -34.85 -34.63 -26.87
CA MET A 1 -34.43 -34.87 -25.51
C MET A 1 -32.94 -34.55 -25.42
N ASP A 2 -32.37 -33.65 -24.78
CA ASP A 2 -32.79 -32.49 -24.01
C ASP A 2 -31.63 -31.48 -24.08
N ALA A 3 -31.86 -30.37 -24.75
CA ALA A 3 -30.89 -29.27 -24.79
C ALA A 3 -31.28 -28.28 -23.68
N LYS A 4 -31.00 -28.60 -22.44
CA LYS A 4 -31.31 -27.71 -21.31
C LYS A 4 -30.09 -27.42 -20.42
N GLN A 5 -29.85 -26.13 -20.31
CA GLN A 5 -29.16 -25.48 -19.22
C GLN A 5 -27.62 -25.44 -19.21
N ARG A 6 -27.04 -24.77 -20.19
CA ARG A 6 -25.86 -23.94 -19.86
C ARG A 6 -26.34 -22.50 -19.60
N ARG A 7 -26.94 -22.26 -18.44
CA ARG A 7 -27.08 -20.89 -17.91
C ARG A 7 -25.67 -20.42 -17.52
N GLY A 8 -25.08 -19.64 -18.44
CA GLY A 8 -23.89 -18.86 -18.11
C GLY A 8 -24.17 -18.01 -16.87
N ARG A 9 -23.43 -18.23 -15.78
CA ARG A 9 -23.31 -17.25 -14.71
C ARG A 9 -22.80 -15.97 -15.37
N LYS A 10 -23.70 -15.02 -15.63
CA LYS A 10 -23.30 -13.63 -15.90
C LYS A 10 -22.55 -13.17 -14.65
N GLY A 11 -21.23 -13.06 -14.73
CA GLY A 11 -20.43 -12.45 -13.68
C GLY A 11 -21.06 -11.08 -13.39
N LYS A 12 -21.35 -10.82 -12.12
CA LYS A 12 -21.82 -9.50 -11.67
C LYS A 12 -20.80 -8.48 -12.17
N GLN A 13 -21.23 -7.59 -13.05
CA GLN A 13 -20.37 -6.51 -13.53
C GLN A 13 -20.09 -5.63 -12.31
N MET A 14 -18.85 -5.66 -11.85
CA MET A 14 -18.43 -4.93 -10.66
C MET A 14 -18.39 -3.45 -11.00
N ASP A 15 -19.05 -2.62 -10.21
CA ASP A 15 -18.94 -1.18 -10.36
C ASP A 15 -17.47 -0.75 -10.13
N ARG A 16 -16.96 0.11 -11.01
CA ARG A 16 -15.59 0.64 -10.93
C ARG A 16 -15.31 1.34 -9.58
N GLU A 17 -16.35 1.77 -8.87
CA GLU A 17 -16.27 2.35 -7.53
C GLU A 17 -16.06 1.29 -6.42
N GLU A 18 -16.46 0.03 -6.66
CA GLU A 18 -16.19 -1.10 -5.74
C GLU A 18 -14.73 -1.57 -5.76
N MET A 19 -13.92 -1.12 -6.71
CA MET A 19 -12.45 -1.28 -6.65
C MET A 19 -11.91 -0.33 -5.58
N GLY A 20 -12.00 -0.76 -4.33
CA GLY A 20 -11.68 0.01 -3.15
C GLY A 20 -10.32 0.67 -3.24
N ARG A 21 -10.33 1.98 -3.10
CA ARG A 21 -9.16 2.86 -3.07
C ARG A 21 -8.31 2.58 -1.82
N ILE A 22 -6.99 2.68 -1.94
CA ILE A 22 -6.10 2.82 -0.78
C ILE A 22 -6.04 4.30 -0.45
N ASP A 23 -6.77 4.71 0.57
CA ASP A 23 -6.82 6.10 0.98
C ASP A 23 -5.67 6.39 1.97
N LEU A 24 -4.49 6.67 1.40
CA LEU A 24 -3.34 7.08 2.19
C LEU A 24 -3.56 8.52 2.69
N PRO A 25 -3.49 8.77 4.01
CA PRO A 25 -3.63 10.11 4.55
C PRO A 25 -2.51 11.01 4.03
N GLN A 26 -2.82 12.28 3.76
CA GLN A 26 -1.80 13.27 3.43
C GLN A 26 -0.89 13.50 4.64
N TRP A 27 0.34 13.98 4.39
CA TRP A 27 1.33 14.21 5.44
C TRP A 27 0.80 15.06 6.60
N GLU A 28 0.06 16.10 6.29
CA GLU A 28 -0.50 17.04 7.26
C GLU A 28 -1.59 16.42 8.16
N LEU A 29 -2.21 15.35 7.69
CA LEU A 29 -3.24 14.60 8.42
C LEU A 29 -2.65 13.51 9.32
N LEU A 30 -1.36 13.20 9.16
CA LEU A 30 -0.68 12.29 10.08
C LEU A 30 -0.48 12.97 11.44
N PRO A 31 -0.67 12.25 12.56
CA PRO A 31 -0.42 12.78 13.90
C PRO A 31 0.98 13.41 14.01
N ASP A 32 1.05 14.64 14.51
CA ASP A 32 2.30 15.35 14.81
C ASP A 32 2.81 15.09 16.23
N ILE A 33 2.01 14.40 17.04
CA ILE A 33 2.39 13.91 18.37
C ILE A 33 2.94 12.49 18.28
N GLY A 34 3.93 12.17 19.10
CA GLY A 34 4.49 10.82 19.16
C GLY A 34 3.48 9.81 19.71
N LEU A 35 3.20 8.75 18.95
CA LEU A 35 2.26 7.68 19.30
C LEU A 35 2.97 6.52 19.99
N TYR A 36 2.32 5.89 20.96
CA TYR A 36 2.77 4.60 21.49
C TYR A 36 2.40 3.45 20.56
N MET A 37 3.09 2.32 20.67
CA MET A 37 2.93 1.15 19.80
C MET A 37 1.48 0.72 19.57
N ASP A 38 0.65 0.73 20.61
CA ASP A 38 -0.78 0.33 20.49
C ASP A 38 -1.57 1.31 19.62
N GLN A 39 -1.25 2.60 19.74
CA GLN A 39 -1.89 3.64 18.92
C GLN A 39 -1.41 3.54 17.46
N VAL A 40 -0.12 3.21 17.24
CA VAL A 40 0.42 2.98 15.90
C VAL A 40 -0.32 1.83 15.22
N VAL A 41 -0.43 0.67 15.86
CA VAL A 41 -1.15 -0.49 15.31
C VAL A 41 -2.60 -0.13 15.02
N THR A 42 -3.28 0.52 15.95
CA THR A 42 -4.68 0.96 15.75
C THR A 42 -4.82 1.92 14.56
N LEU A 43 -3.86 2.84 14.37
CA LEU A 43 -3.87 3.76 13.23
C LEU A 43 -3.71 3.00 11.91
N MET A 44 -2.77 2.06 11.85
CA MET A 44 -2.56 1.22 10.66
C MET A 44 -3.82 0.41 10.32
N ASP A 45 -4.42 -0.22 11.31
CA ASP A 45 -5.65 -1.00 11.11
C ASP A 45 -6.80 -0.14 10.60
N ARG A 46 -7.02 1.04 11.18
CA ARG A 46 -8.05 1.98 10.71
C ARG A 46 -7.83 2.44 9.27
N THR A 47 -6.56 2.66 8.88
CA THR A 47 -6.21 3.14 7.54
C THR A 47 -6.40 2.05 6.48
N PHE A 48 -6.14 0.80 6.83
CA PHE A 48 -6.07 -0.27 5.85
C PHE A 48 -7.16 -1.35 5.95
N SER A 49 -7.88 -1.45 7.09
CA SER A 49 -8.93 -2.48 7.25
C SER A 49 -10.19 -2.11 6.46
N PRO A 50 -10.81 -2.99 5.69
CA PRO A 50 -10.43 -4.37 5.34
C PRO A 50 -9.59 -4.49 4.05
N ALA A 51 -8.81 -3.47 3.71
CA ALA A 51 -8.24 -3.29 2.38
C ALA A 51 -7.07 -4.24 2.05
N LEU A 52 -6.27 -4.66 3.04
CA LEU A 52 -5.03 -5.37 2.79
C LEU A 52 -5.14 -6.89 2.97
N PRO A 53 -4.81 -7.69 1.94
CA PRO A 53 -4.96 -9.15 1.99
C PRO A 53 -3.96 -9.86 2.92
N LYS A 54 -2.76 -9.31 3.12
CA LYS A 54 -1.75 -9.90 4.02
C LYS A 54 -1.92 -9.50 5.49
N GLY A 55 -3.12 -9.05 5.86
CA GLY A 55 -3.49 -8.83 7.24
C GLY A 55 -2.95 -7.54 7.85
N GLU A 56 -3.33 -7.39 9.10
CA GLU A 56 -3.08 -6.23 9.94
C GLU A 56 -1.59 -6.06 10.29
N MET A 57 -1.21 -4.85 10.65
CA MET A 57 0.10 -4.54 11.21
C MET A 57 0.15 -4.99 12.66
N THR A 58 1.08 -5.87 13.02
CA THR A 58 1.26 -6.31 14.41
C THR A 58 2.42 -5.59 15.08
N LYS A 59 2.38 -5.50 16.43
CA LYS A 59 3.50 -4.99 17.24
C LYS A 59 4.81 -5.71 16.93
N SER A 60 4.75 -7.03 16.74
CA SER A 60 5.92 -7.84 16.40
C SER A 60 6.53 -7.43 15.06
N MET A 61 5.70 -7.11 14.06
CA MET A 61 6.15 -6.65 12.76
C MET A 61 6.85 -5.28 12.87
N VAL A 62 6.25 -4.32 13.58
CA VAL A 62 6.86 -3.00 13.79
C VAL A 62 8.20 -3.13 14.52
N ASN A 63 8.27 -3.94 15.58
CA ASN A 63 9.52 -4.21 16.30
C ASN A 63 10.58 -4.83 15.40
N ASN A 64 10.17 -5.76 14.50
CA ASN A 64 11.10 -6.34 13.54
C ASN A 64 11.63 -5.30 12.55
N TYR A 65 10.79 -4.38 12.06
CA TYR A 65 11.22 -3.32 11.15
C TYR A 65 12.23 -2.36 11.79
N VAL A 66 12.06 -2.05 13.08
CA VAL A 66 13.03 -1.30 13.87
C VAL A 66 14.33 -2.11 14.04
N LYS A 67 14.23 -3.39 14.38
CA LYS A 67 15.37 -4.28 14.60
C LYS A 67 16.25 -4.44 13.37
N VAL A 68 15.64 -4.57 12.19
CA VAL A 68 16.38 -4.70 10.92
C VAL A 68 16.79 -3.36 10.32
N GLY A 69 16.47 -2.24 10.97
CA GLY A 69 16.85 -0.90 10.52
C GLY A 69 16.02 -0.36 9.36
N LEU A 70 14.86 -0.98 9.08
CA LEU A 70 13.96 -0.51 8.02
C LEU A 70 13.26 0.80 8.39
N ILE A 71 12.98 1.00 9.66
CA ILE A 71 12.54 2.27 10.24
C ILE A 71 13.45 2.67 11.40
N PRO A 72 13.61 3.96 11.71
CA PRO A 72 14.41 4.43 12.82
C PRO A 72 13.91 3.88 14.16
N ARG A 73 14.76 3.97 15.18
CA ARG A 73 14.35 3.64 16.55
C ARG A 73 13.47 4.76 17.11
N PRO A 74 12.31 4.43 17.72
CA PRO A 74 11.45 5.44 18.32
C PRO A 74 12.11 6.09 19.54
N VAL A 75 11.95 7.40 19.71
CA VAL A 75 12.46 8.15 20.85
C VAL A 75 11.47 8.04 22.01
N GLY A 76 11.94 7.62 23.20
CA GLY A 76 11.06 7.46 24.36
C GLY A 76 9.88 6.50 24.13
N LYS A 77 10.06 5.47 23.31
CA LYS A 77 9.02 4.50 22.88
C LYS A 77 7.86 5.15 22.07
N LYS A 78 8.06 6.37 21.58
CA LYS A 78 7.07 7.09 20.77
C LYS A 78 7.51 7.13 19.32
N TYR A 79 6.55 6.82 18.44
CA TYR A 79 6.66 6.85 16.98
C TYR A 79 6.10 8.19 16.49
N ASP A 80 6.92 8.98 15.85
CA ASP A 80 6.55 10.27 15.28
C ASP A 80 5.95 10.14 13.87
N ARG A 81 5.65 11.28 13.25
CA ARG A 81 5.04 11.36 11.92
C ARG A 81 5.87 10.65 10.84
N GLU A 82 7.20 10.72 10.91
CA GLU A 82 8.07 10.04 9.95
C GLU A 82 7.96 8.52 10.07
N HIS A 83 7.94 7.99 11.28
CA HIS A 83 7.71 6.56 11.51
C HIS A 83 6.36 6.11 10.93
N LEU A 84 5.30 6.91 11.14
CA LEU A 84 3.97 6.58 10.63
C LEU A 84 3.94 6.55 9.10
N ALA A 85 4.55 7.54 8.45
CA ALA A 85 4.66 7.60 7.00
C ALA A 85 5.41 6.38 6.43
N MET A 86 6.55 6.03 7.03
CA MET A 86 7.32 4.84 6.63
C MET A 86 6.51 3.56 6.81
N LEU A 87 5.80 3.40 7.92
CA LEU A 87 4.95 2.23 8.17
C LEU A 87 3.81 2.12 7.15
N LEU A 88 3.19 3.23 6.75
CA LEU A 88 2.16 3.26 5.72
C LEU A 88 2.70 2.78 4.36
N MET A 89 3.86 3.27 3.95
CA MET A 89 4.53 2.82 2.73
C MET A 89 4.86 1.31 2.78
N ILE A 90 5.39 0.83 3.90
CA ILE A 90 5.69 -0.59 4.12
C ILE A 90 4.42 -1.43 4.04
N CYS A 91 3.31 -1.00 4.64
CA CYS A 91 2.03 -1.71 4.61
C CYS A 91 1.55 -1.99 3.18
N VAL A 92 1.69 -1.02 2.29
CA VAL A 92 1.33 -1.18 0.87
C VAL A 92 2.33 -2.12 0.18
N LEU A 93 3.62 -1.79 0.23
CA LEU A 93 4.66 -2.51 -0.54
C LEU A 93 4.82 -3.97 -0.12
N LYS A 94 4.63 -4.30 1.17
CA LYS A 94 4.71 -5.68 1.67
C LYS A 94 3.68 -6.64 1.05
N GLN A 95 2.66 -6.11 0.38
CA GLN A 95 1.66 -6.95 -0.28
C GLN A 95 2.25 -7.72 -1.46
N ALA A 96 3.29 -7.19 -2.10
CA ALA A 96 3.91 -7.79 -3.28
C ALA A 96 5.43 -7.99 -3.16
N LEU A 97 6.13 -7.17 -2.38
CA LEU A 97 7.59 -7.13 -2.36
C LEU A 97 8.20 -7.81 -1.14
N SER A 98 9.44 -8.24 -1.28
CA SER A 98 10.30 -8.69 -0.18
C SER A 98 10.73 -7.52 0.70
N MET A 99 11.13 -7.80 1.95
CA MET A 99 11.63 -6.78 2.86
C MET A 99 12.92 -6.12 2.35
N GLU A 100 13.76 -6.86 1.64
CA GLU A 100 14.98 -6.34 1.02
C GLU A 100 14.64 -5.31 -0.07
N SER A 101 13.73 -5.64 -0.99
CA SER A 101 13.26 -4.71 -2.03
C SER A 101 12.61 -3.46 -1.44
N ILE A 102 11.81 -3.61 -0.38
CA ILE A 102 11.20 -2.49 0.34
C ILE A 102 12.27 -1.60 0.95
N SER A 103 13.30 -2.18 1.57
CA SER A 103 14.41 -1.42 2.16
C SER A 103 15.13 -0.56 1.12
N GLN A 104 15.43 -1.12 -0.04
CA GLN A 104 16.09 -0.39 -1.14
C GLN A 104 15.21 0.75 -1.68
N ILE A 105 13.91 0.49 -1.86
CA ILE A 105 12.95 1.52 -2.31
C ILE A 105 12.87 2.66 -1.28
N LEU A 106 12.73 2.35 0.01
CA LEU A 106 12.62 3.36 1.04
C LEU A 106 13.91 4.17 1.21
N LEU A 107 15.07 3.53 1.12
CA LEU A 107 16.36 4.21 1.17
C LEU A 107 16.47 5.28 0.07
N ASN A 108 16.11 4.93 -1.15
CA ASN A 108 16.15 5.84 -2.28
C ASN A 108 15.07 6.92 -2.18
N LEU A 109 13.86 6.53 -1.82
CA LEU A 109 12.70 7.41 -1.77
C LEU A 109 12.81 8.46 -0.64
N CYS A 110 13.33 8.06 0.51
CA CYS A 110 13.44 8.91 1.71
C CYS A 110 14.82 9.57 1.84
N GLY A 111 15.75 9.37 0.91
CA GLY A 111 17.09 9.95 0.95
C GLY A 111 17.12 11.48 0.97
N GLY A 112 16.09 12.14 0.42
CA GLY A 112 15.86 13.58 0.50
C GLY A 112 14.92 14.03 1.64
N GLY A 113 14.58 13.11 2.56
CA GLY A 113 13.64 13.33 3.67
C GLY A 113 12.37 12.51 3.54
N VAL A 114 11.87 12.01 4.68
CA VAL A 114 10.70 11.12 4.72
C VAL A 114 9.44 11.81 4.22
N GLN A 115 9.24 13.08 4.55
CA GLN A 115 8.08 13.86 4.10
C GLN A 115 7.99 13.91 2.57
N ALA A 116 9.09 14.28 1.91
CA ALA A 116 9.13 14.37 0.44
C ALA A 116 8.93 12.99 -0.21
N GLY A 117 9.57 11.95 0.35
CA GLY A 117 9.42 10.57 -0.08
C GLY A 117 7.98 10.08 0.05
N TYR A 118 7.34 10.33 1.17
CA TYR A 118 5.95 9.96 1.41
C TYR A 118 4.97 10.68 0.47
N ALA A 119 5.17 11.99 0.25
CA ALA A 119 4.36 12.76 -0.69
C ALA A 119 4.47 12.19 -2.12
N LYS A 120 5.69 11.87 -2.57
CA LYS A 120 5.94 11.21 -3.86
C LYS A 120 5.25 9.85 -3.94
N PHE A 121 5.35 9.03 -2.90
CA PHE A 121 4.69 7.73 -2.81
C PHE A 121 3.17 7.84 -2.96
N CYS A 122 2.54 8.76 -2.20
CA CYS A 122 1.11 9.01 -2.28
C CYS A 122 0.66 9.48 -3.67
N ALA A 123 1.44 10.37 -4.30
CA ALA A 123 1.15 10.85 -5.65
C ALA A 123 1.21 9.73 -6.69
N ILE A 124 2.23 8.88 -6.63
CA ILE A 124 2.39 7.71 -7.52
C ILE A 124 1.25 6.72 -7.30
N THR A 125 0.93 6.37 -6.06
CA THR A 125 -0.16 5.44 -5.72
C THR A 125 -1.49 5.94 -6.29
N ARG A 126 -1.81 7.21 -6.09
CA ARG A 126 -3.03 7.84 -6.62
C ARG A 126 -3.06 7.83 -8.15
N LYS A 127 -1.96 8.22 -8.82
CA LYS A 127 -1.86 8.23 -10.28
C LYS A 127 -2.10 6.84 -10.87
N ILE A 128 -1.50 5.81 -10.28
CA ILE A 128 -1.69 4.42 -10.72
C ILE A 128 -3.14 3.97 -10.54
N GLU A 129 -3.78 4.27 -9.40
CA GLU A 129 -5.18 3.93 -9.17
C GLU A 129 -6.14 4.66 -10.12
N GLU A 130 -5.88 5.92 -10.42
CA GLU A 130 -6.66 6.72 -11.38
C GLU A 130 -6.52 6.17 -12.80
N SER A 131 -5.30 5.86 -13.22
CA SER A 131 -5.01 5.26 -14.53
C SER A 131 -5.66 3.89 -14.68
N ALA A 132 -5.60 3.04 -13.67
CA ALA A 132 -6.24 1.73 -13.66
C ALA A 132 -7.77 1.83 -13.84
N ARG A 133 -8.40 2.83 -13.20
CA ARG A 133 -9.84 3.11 -13.37
C ARG A 133 -10.17 3.66 -14.77
N GLY A 134 -9.27 4.43 -15.36
CA GLY A 134 -9.39 4.93 -16.72
C GLY A 134 -9.19 3.87 -17.81
N GLY A 135 -8.71 2.68 -17.45
CA GLY A 135 -8.42 1.59 -18.40
C GLY A 135 -7.08 1.72 -19.12
N HIS A 136 -6.25 2.66 -18.72
CA HIS A 136 -4.89 2.85 -19.22
C HIS A 136 -3.90 2.82 -18.08
N ILE A 137 -2.92 1.92 -18.15
CA ILE A 137 -1.85 1.84 -17.17
C ILE A 137 -0.55 2.18 -17.90
N GLU A 138 -0.06 3.40 -17.72
CA GLU A 138 1.26 3.82 -18.16
C GLU A 138 2.28 3.51 -17.04
N LEU A 139 2.99 2.38 -17.18
CA LEU A 139 4.06 2.01 -16.28
C LEU A 139 5.40 2.61 -16.67
N PHE A 140 5.60 2.73 -17.96
CA PHE A 140 6.89 3.07 -18.55
C PHE A 140 6.81 4.44 -19.23
N ASP A 141 7.57 5.38 -18.68
CA ASP A 141 7.82 6.68 -19.25
C ASP A 141 9.33 6.73 -19.53
N GLU A 142 9.74 7.02 -20.74
CA GLU A 142 11.16 7.05 -21.16
C GLU A 142 11.99 8.09 -20.39
N GLN A 143 11.34 9.00 -19.63
CA GLN A 143 11.99 10.10 -18.93
C GLN A 143 12.19 9.84 -17.42
N ILE A 144 11.84 8.67 -16.90
CA ILE A 144 12.02 8.35 -15.48
C ILE A 144 13.26 7.49 -15.23
N ASP A 145 13.93 7.75 -14.10
CA ASP A 145 15.08 6.96 -13.71
C ASP A 145 14.71 5.55 -13.20
N ALA A 146 15.71 4.67 -13.09
CA ALA A 146 15.51 3.29 -12.65
C ALA A 146 14.93 3.18 -11.22
N GLN A 147 15.21 4.15 -10.34
CA GLN A 147 14.73 4.14 -8.96
C GLN A 147 13.23 4.47 -8.91
N GLU A 148 12.81 5.47 -9.67
CA GLU A 148 11.40 5.80 -9.80
C GLU A 148 10.64 4.68 -10.52
N MET A 149 11.23 4.07 -11.54
CA MET A 149 10.65 2.92 -12.23
C MET A 149 10.43 1.75 -11.26
N ALA A 150 11.42 1.43 -10.41
CA ALA A 150 11.30 0.39 -9.40
C ALA A 150 10.18 0.69 -8.38
N LEU A 151 10.07 1.94 -7.94
CA LEU A 151 8.99 2.38 -7.06
C LEU A 151 7.62 2.23 -7.71
N ARG A 152 7.43 2.73 -8.93
CA ARG A 152 6.16 2.63 -9.68
C ARG A 152 5.75 1.17 -9.90
N SER A 153 6.69 0.33 -10.32
CA SER A 153 6.47 -1.10 -10.52
C SER A 153 6.09 -1.81 -9.22
N GLY A 154 6.77 -1.49 -8.12
CA GLY A 154 6.47 -2.03 -6.80
C GLY A 154 5.09 -1.64 -6.29
N VAL A 155 4.71 -0.38 -6.42
CA VAL A 155 3.37 0.11 -6.07
C VAL A 155 2.31 -0.56 -6.94
N MET A 156 2.54 -0.66 -8.24
CA MET A 156 1.62 -1.34 -9.15
C MET A 156 1.42 -2.80 -8.77
N ALA A 157 2.49 -3.54 -8.52
CA ALA A 157 2.41 -4.95 -8.11
C ALA A 157 1.60 -5.11 -6.80
N ALA A 158 1.82 -4.22 -5.83
CA ALA A 158 1.07 -4.20 -4.58
C ALA A 158 -0.42 -3.94 -4.81
N LEU A 159 -0.77 -2.94 -5.61
CA LEU A 159 -2.15 -2.61 -5.96
C LEU A 159 -2.83 -3.77 -6.71
N CYS A 160 -2.17 -4.36 -7.69
CA CYS A 160 -2.68 -5.54 -8.40
C CYS A 160 -2.96 -6.70 -7.43
N THR A 161 -2.06 -6.97 -6.48
CA THR A 161 -2.25 -8.01 -5.47
C THR A 161 -3.47 -7.72 -4.60
N ILE A 162 -3.62 -6.49 -4.12
CA ILE A 162 -4.74 -6.06 -3.30
C ILE A 162 -6.05 -6.20 -4.06
N HIS A 163 -6.14 -5.73 -5.30
CA HIS A 163 -7.33 -5.84 -6.12
C HIS A 163 -7.69 -7.29 -6.42
N THR A 164 -6.72 -8.13 -6.78
CA THR A 164 -6.95 -9.56 -7.02
C THR A 164 -7.58 -10.23 -5.81
N CYS A 165 -7.03 -9.99 -4.62
CA CYS A 165 -7.56 -10.59 -3.39
C CYS A 165 -8.98 -10.12 -3.07
N ARG A 166 -9.30 -8.85 -3.30
CA ARG A 166 -10.66 -8.31 -3.12
C ARG A 166 -11.65 -8.94 -4.10
N LEU A 167 -11.27 -9.04 -5.38
CA LEU A 167 -12.09 -9.69 -6.40
C LEU A 167 -12.41 -11.14 -6.01
N LEU A 168 -11.39 -11.91 -5.59
CA LEU A 168 -11.56 -13.29 -5.18
C LEU A 168 -12.42 -13.44 -3.91
N ALA A 169 -12.34 -12.51 -2.98
CA ALA A 169 -13.19 -12.50 -1.79
C ALA A 169 -14.67 -12.29 -2.17
N ASN A 170 -14.95 -11.35 -3.08
CA ASN A 170 -16.32 -11.09 -3.57
C ASN A 170 -16.90 -12.22 -4.43
N CYS A 171 -16.04 -13.06 -5.04
CA CYS A 171 -16.50 -14.24 -5.79
C CYS A 171 -16.93 -15.41 -4.90
N ARG A 172 -16.57 -15.39 -3.62
CA ARG A 172 -16.89 -16.47 -2.66
C ARG A 172 -18.15 -16.20 -1.83
N ALA A 173 -18.64 -14.94 -1.84
CA ALA A 173 -19.87 -14.53 -1.19
C ALA A 173 -21.08 -14.65 -2.14
#